data_fada7ae33ceacbd6335d09f1cadb323d
#
_entry.id   fada7ae33ceacbd6335d09f1cadb323d
#
_cell.length_a   1.000
_cell.length_b   1.000
_cell.length_c   1.000
_cell.angle_alpha   90.00
_cell.angle_beta   90.00
_cell.angle_gamma   90.00
#
_symmetry.space_group_name_H-M   'P 1'
#
loop_
_entity.id
_entity.type
_entity.pdbx_description
1 polymer ?
#
loop_
_entity_poly.entity_id
_entity_poly.type
_entity_poly.pdbx_seq_one_letter_code
_entity_poly.pdbx_strand_id
1 'polypeptide(L)'
;MYSSKKDLIEKLESEKKRFRDNLSQIADYEKDLYNRVDNYLSELISFINKEIDEKVLSNDVTVRYKTLRDNLLESIYKCFDGDIYSYDSIFPQVLYNFKVIKLFSFIAKIDSTTVIIGANGAGKTSLINELRKNSIDEMYVLPAQKLLYFVSNTHNRNGITKEKYIQDLKEVNIKYDTIEIQTHQIEDDFSGTFTKLITLWVKDFAKVMTDNARGVGEVYIALLDRVEQIWNQIFPEITFYPESDDRVLEVVRNGDKYSINGLSDGERCVLFYIGNVLLAPENSYIVVDEPETFLNGAVYNELWDLLISERPDCQFIFASHNMDFVQSRTNATYIWCNKFEAPYDFDYEQLEESQEFPLSILAEVSGTRKPILFCEGTKTSIDYQIYSKLFSEFCFVKPVQGHKQVIQYTKAYNKLQKSHGNEAYGIIDYDWMDGARIQNYKKKNIFVLPFNEIEMFLIDEEIVNYVLSDDEEDKKQKIKKLRDTVIGLCITNKDKIIRIALKKKLDEFMEGNLIETREPTEDEARAFLENLSEKFDITVTLENITKMVEDSIASSDFSTILKICNLKNEIIGSKEIKEIVSNLKEKSLSSIALDNDLQKKLRQKYFEELEMKLLKQ
;
A
#
# COMPACT_ATOMS: atom_id res chain seq x y z
N MET A 1 25.68 -21.60 -20.96
CA MET A 1 24.68 -20.65 -20.46
C MET A 1 24.06 -19.95 -21.66
N TYR A 2 22.74 -19.91 -21.77
CA TYR A 2 22.07 -19.29 -22.92
C TYR A 2 22.26 -17.78 -22.86
N SER A 3 22.64 -17.19 -24.00
CA SER A 3 23.04 -15.80 -24.09
C SER A 3 21.86 -14.84 -24.34
N SER A 4 20.68 -15.38 -24.62
CA SER A 4 19.49 -14.55 -24.88
C SER A 4 18.20 -15.24 -24.42
N LYS A 5 17.15 -14.43 -24.22
CA LYS A 5 15.78 -14.88 -23.98
C LYS A 5 15.31 -15.84 -25.09
N LYS A 6 15.65 -15.53 -26.33
CA LYS A 6 15.29 -16.33 -27.51
C LYS A 6 15.88 -17.74 -27.45
N ASP A 7 17.18 -17.86 -27.15
CA ASP A 7 17.86 -19.17 -27.05
C ASP A 7 17.23 -20.04 -25.97
N LEU A 8 16.86 -19.45 -24.82
CA LEU A 8 16.21 -20.16 -23.72
C LEU A 8 14.82 -20.66 -24.13
N ILE A 9 14.03 -19.84 -24.81
CA ILE A 9 12.69 -20.22 -25.28
C ILE A 9 12.79 -21.32 -26.34
N GLU A 10 13.70 -21.19 -27.31
CA GLU A 10 13.92 -22.22 -28.35
C GLU A 10 14.29 -23.59 -27.72
N LYS A 11 15.13 -23.58 -26.67
CA LYS A 11 15.47 -24.80 -25.96
C LYS A 11 14.27 -25.41 -25.23
N LEU A 12 13.49 -24.57 -24.50
CA LEU A 12 12.27 -25.02 -23.83
C LEU A 12 11.23 -25.58 -24.80
N GLU A 13 11.04 -24.95 -25.96
CA GLU A 13 10.17 -25.48 -27.03
C GLU A 13 10.71 -26.80 -27.60
N SER A 14 12.01 -26.94 -27.75
CA SER A 14 12.65 -28.20 -28.16
C SER A 14 12.40 -29.32 -27.16
N GLU A 15 12.56 -29.05 -25.84
CA GLU A 15 12.27 -30.02 -24.79
C GLU A 15 10.78 -30.42 -24.79
N LYS A 16 9.88 -29.44 -24.91
CA LYS A 16 8.43 -29.67 -25.01
C LYS A 16 8.09 -30.56 -26.19
N LYS A 17 8.68 -30.31 -27.35
CA LYS A 17 8.52 -31.16 -28.55
C LYS A 17 9.04 -32.57 -28.30
N ARG A 18 10.22 -32.73 -27.71
CA ARG A 18 10.81 -34.03 -27.36
C ARG A 18 9.85 -34.88 -26.51
N PHE A 19 9.22 -34.29 -25.51
CA PHE A 19 8.25 -35.01 -24.67
C PHE A 19 6.96 -35.33 -25.42
N ARG A 20 6.45 -34.44 -26.26
CA ARG A 20 5.25 -34.69 -27.07
C ARG A 20 5.45 -35.82 -28.11
N ASP A 21 6.59 -35.85 -28.74
CA ASP A 21 6.90 -36.87 -29.74
C ASP A 21 6.95 -38.30 -29.12
N ASN A 22 7.29 -38.38 -27.84
CA ASN A 22 7.32 -39.64 -27.10
C ASN A 22 5.93 -40.08 -26.57
N LEU A 23 4.93 -39.19 -26.53
CA LEU A 23 3.62 -39.44 -25.90
C LEU A 23 2.86 -40.63 -26.53
N SER A 24 3.07 -40.91 -27.82
CA SER A 24 2.42 -42.01 -28.54
C SER A 24 2.96 -43.41 -28.21
N GLN A 25 4.11 -43.48 -27.52
CA GLN A 25 4.82 -44.74 -27.21
C GLN A 25 4.75 -45.12 -25.72
N ILE A 26 3.97 -44.41 -24.91
CA ILE A 26 4.00 -44.48 -23.45
C ILE A 26 2.77 -45.19 -22.90
N ALA A 27 2.94 -45.87 -21.77
CA ALA A 27 1.86 -46.53 -21.04
C ALA A 27 0.85 -45.50 -20.48
N ASP A 28 -0.44 -45.87 -20.42
CA ASP A 28 -1.52 -44.98 -20.02
C ASP A 28 -1.31 -44.30 -18.64
N TYR A 29 -0.65 -44.99 -17.70
CA TYR A 29 -0.37 -44.45 -16.37
C TYR A 29 0.68 -43.32 -16.36
N GLU A 30 1.50 -43.19 -17.40
CA GLU A 30 2.50 -42.12 -17.52
C GLU A 30 1.98 -40.90 -18.28
N LYS A 31 0.84 -41.02 -18.98
CA LYS A 31 0.28 -39.91 -19.78
C LYS A 31 -0.05 -38.69 -18.95
N ASP A 32 -0.50 -38.87 -17.72
CA ASP A 32 -0.77 -37.75 -16.80
C ASP A 32 0.48 -36.97 -16.45
N LEU A 33 1.61 -37.65 -16.26
CA LEU A 33 2.91 -37.01 -16.00
C LEU A 33 3.36 -36.17 -17.20
N TYR A 34 3.26 -36.74 -18.42
CA TYR A 34 3.61 -36.02 -19.64
C TYR A 34 2.72 -34.78 -19.87
N ASN A 35 1.42 -34.91 -19.61
CA ASN A 35 0.49 -33.78 -19.72
C ASN A 35 0.82 -32.67 -18.69
N ARG A 36 1.18 -33.03 -17.45
CA ARG A 36 1.62 -32.04 -16.44
C ARG A 36 2.86 -31.32 -16.90
N VAL A 37 3.89 -32.02 -17.34
CA VAL A 37 5.15 -31.42 -17.80
C VAL A 37 4.93 -30.54 -19.04
N ASP A 38 4.10 -30.96 -19.99
CA ASP A 38 3.75 -30.14 -21.17
C ASP A 38 3.04 -28.83 -20.76
N ASN A 39 2.11 -28.92 -19.79
CA ASN A 39 1.45 -27.73 -19.23
C ASN A 39 2.44 -26.83 -18.53
N TYR A 40 3.32 -27.39 -17.72
CA TYR A 40 4.37 -26.64 -17.01
C TYR A 40 5.32 -25.91 -17.96
N LEU A 41 5.81 -26.59 -18.99
CA LEU A 41 6.66 -25.96 -20.00
C LEU A 41 5.91 -24.86 -20.76
N SER A 42 4.62 -25.06 -21.04
CA SER A 42 3.77 -24.06 -21.69
C SER A 42 3.59 -22.81 -20.83
N GLU A 43 3.36 -23.01 -19.53
CA GLU A 43 3.23 -21.93 -18.56
C GLU A 43 4.54 -21.15 -18.43
N LEU A 44 5.67 -21.84 -18.29
CA LEU A 44 6.99 -21.23 -18.19
C LEU A 44 7.34 -20.42 -19.44
N ILE A 45 7.14 -20.97 -20.63
CA ILE A 45 7.39 -20.27 -21.90
C ILE A 45 6.50 -19.02 -22.00
N SER A 46 5.22 -19.15 -21.64
CA SER A 46 4.30 -18.02 -21.63
C SER A 46 4.73 -16.94 -20.65
N PHE A 47 5.17 -17.31 -19.44
CA PHE A 47 5.66 -16.39 -18.42
C PHE A 47 6.91 -15.66 -18.90
N ILE A 48 7.92 -16.39 -19.40
CA ILE A 48 9.15 -15.80 -19.92
C ILE A 48 8.84 -14.83 -21.06
N ASN A 49 7.96 -15.20 -21.99
CA ASN A 49 7.61 -14.34 -23.12
C ASN A 49 6.95 -13.04 -22.70
N LYS A 50 6.00 -13.09 -21.75
CA LYS A 50 5.18 -11.93 -21.37
C LYS A 50 5.81 -11.08 -20.29
N GLU A 51 6.50 -11.72 -19.33
CA GLU A 51 6.85 -11.06 -18.06
C GLU A 51 8.35 -10.80 -17.91
N ILE A 52 9.21 -11.45 -18.70
CA ILE A 52 10.67 -11.30 -18.62
C ILE A 52 11.17 -10.40 -19.77
N ASP A 53 11.77 -9.26 -19.42
CA ASP A 53 12.45 -8.39 -20.39
C ASP A 53 13.71 -9.10 -20.95
N GLU A 54 14.00 -8.95 -22.25
CA GLU A 54 15.17 -9.56 -22.89
C GLU A 54 16.50 -9.14 -22.24
N LYS A 55 16.59 -7.89 -21.80
CA LYS A 55 17.78 -7.36 -21.11
C LYS A 55 18.10 -8.09 -19.81
N VAL A 56 17.09 -8.64 -19.15
CA VAL A 56 17.24 -9.35 -17.88
C VAL A 56 18.06 -10.63 -18.03
N LEU A 57 17.90 -11.34 -19.15
CA LEU A 57 18.60 -12.58 -19.46
C LEU A 57 19.89 -12.34 -20.28
N SER A 58 20.15 -11.11 -20.72
CA SER A 58 21.35 -10.77 -21.48
C SER A 58 22.61 -10.75 -20.60
N ASN A 59 23.78 -10.75 -21.24
CA ASN A 59 25.07 -10.63 -20.53
C ASN A 59 25.41 -9.17 -20.14
N ASP A 60 24.57 -8.21 -20.52
CA ASP A 60 24.79 -6.77 -20.28
C ASP A 60 24.26 -6.28 -18.92
N VAL A 61 23.84 -7.20 -18.06
CA VAL A 61 23.39 -6.89 -16.70
C VAL A 61 24.58 -6.69 -15.75
N THR A 62 24.35 -5.98 -14.65
CA THR A 62 25.38 -5.77 -13.61
C THR A 62 25.88 -7.12 -13.08
N VAL A 63 27.17 -7.19 -12.69
CA VAL A 63 27.80 -8.41 -12.17
C VAL A 63 26.98 -8.99 -11.02
N ARG A 64 26.50 -8.14 -10.10
CA ARG A 64 25.67 -8.49 -8.95
C ARG A 64 24.40 -9.25 -9.35
N TYR A 65 23.65 -8.68 -10.28
CA TYR A 65 22.42 -9.31 -10.78
C TYR A 65 22.71 -10.60 -11.58
N LYS A 66 23.80 -10.61 -12.34
CA LYS A 66 24.19 -11.75 -13.17
C LYS A 66 24.43 -13.01 -12.33
N THR A 67 25.19 -12.90 -11.23
CA THR A 67 25.46 -14.02 -10.33
C THR A 67 24.16 -14.59 -9.75
N LEU A 68 23.29 -13.71 -9.23
CA LEU A 68 22.00 -14.11 -8.69
C LEU A 68 21.13 -14.82 -9.74
N ARG A 69 20.99 -14.22 -10.92
CA ARG A 69 20.23 -14.78 -12.04
C ARG A 69 20.75 -16.17 -12.43
N ASP A 70 22.07 -16.32 -12.57
CA ASP A 70 22.69 -17.55 -13.00
C ASP A 70 22.47 -18.67 -11.97
N ASN A 71 22.53 -18.37 -10.68
CA ASN A 71 22.19 -19.30 -9.61
C ASN A 71 20.73 -19.75 -9.67
N LEU A 72 19.81 -18.81 -9.86
CA LEU A 72 18.37 -19.11 -9.96
C LEU A 72 18.00 -19.93 -11.20
N LEU A 73 18.73 -19.76 -12.31
CA LEU A 73 18.53 -20.53 -13.54
C LEU A 73 19.20 -21.91 -13.53
N GLU A 74 20.11 -22.17 -12.60
CA GLU A 74 20.88 -23.42 -12.58
C GLU A 74 19.99 -24.67 -12.54
N SER A 75 18.86 -24.62 -11.84
CA SER A 75 17.91 -25.73 -11.73
C SER A 75 17.34 -26.14 -13.08
N ILE A 76 16.94 -25.17 -13.93
CA ILE A 76 16.43 -25.49 -15.27
C ILE A 76 17.54 -25.97 -16.20
N TYR A 77 18.73 -25.38 -16.10
CA TYR A 77 19.86 -25.82 -16.93
C TYR A 77 20.25 -27.27 -16.65
N LYS A 78 20.16 -27.72 -15.40
CA LYS A 78 20.42 -29.09 -15.00
C LYS A 78 19.36 -30.08 -15.50
N CYS A 79 18.16 -29.60 -15.82
CA CYS A 79 17.08 -30.44 -16.37
C CYS A 79 17.15 -30.65 -17.86
N PHE A 80 17.78 -29.74 -18.61
CA PHE A 80 17.83 -29.87 -20.06
C PHE A 80 18.47 -31.21 -20.46
N ASP A 81 17.86 -31.85 -21.44
CA ASP A 81 18.20 -33.20 -21.90
C ASP A 81 17.97 -34.32 -20.85
N GLY A 82 17.37 -34.00 -19.69
CA GLY A 82 16.96 -34.95 -18.66
C GLY A 82 15.70 -35.75 -18.99
N ASP A 83 15.31 -36.60 -18.06
CA ASP A 83 14.04 -37.36 -18.17
C ASP A 83 12.84 -36.55 -17.68
N ILE A 84 11.63 -37.06 -17.93
CA ILE A 84 10.40 -36.37 -17.59
C ILE A 84 10.18 -36.24 -16.08
N TYR A 85 10.68 -37.18 -15.27
CA TYR A 85 10.55 -37.15 -13.82
C TYR A 85 11.39 -36.03 -13.22
N SER A 86 12.56 -35.75 -13.81
CA SER A 86 13.39 -34.62 -13.45
C SER A 86 12.68 -33.28 -13.64
N TYR A 87 11.94 -33.13 -14.74
CA TYR A 87 11.14 -31.93 -15.00
C TYR A 87 9.97 -31.82 -14.03
N ASP A 88 9.19 -32.86 -13.78
CA ASP A 88 8.04 -32.84 -12.88
C ASP A 88 8.45 -32.46 -11.45
N SER A 89 9.59 -32.99 -10.99
CA SER A 89 10.06 -32.78 -9.62
C SER A 89 10.55 -31.37 -9.33
N ILE A 90 11.16 -30.69 -10.31
CA ILE A 90 11.79 -29.39 -10.08
C ILE A 90 11.02 -28.21 -10.66
N PHE A 91 9.99 -28.47 -11.46
CA PHE A 91 9.28 -27.41 -12.18
C PHE A 91 8.71 -26.31 -11.27
N PRO A 92 8.07 -26.60 -10.12
CA PRO A 92 7.59 -25.55 -9.21
C PRO A 92 8.71 -24.60 -8.77
N GLN A 93 9.91 -25.15 -8.50
CA GLN A 93 11.09 -24.36 -8.15
C GLN A 93 11.57 -23.50 -9.31
N VAL A 94 11.53 -24.02 -10.54
CA VAL A 94 11.95 -23.28 -11.73
C VAL A 94 11.03 -22.09 -11.99
N LEU A 95 9.72 -22.28 -11.93
CA LEU A 95 8.75 -21.20 -12.10
C LEU A 95 8.93 -20.12 -11.01
N TYR A 96 9.09 -20.56 -9.78
CA TYR A 96 9.40 -19.67 -8.66
C TYR A 96 10.69 -18.86 -8.93
N ASN A 97 11.76 -19.49 -9.37
CA ASN A 97 13.02 -18.80 -9.67
C ASN A 97 12.84 -17.73 -10.76
N PHE A 98 12.01 -17.98 -11.78
CA PHE A 98 11.70 -16.95 -12.79
C PHE A 98 10.87 -15.80 -12.23
N LYS A 99 9.96 -16.05 -11.28
CA LYS A 99 9.25 -14.98 -10.55
C LYS A 99 10.24 -14.13 -9.73
N VAL A 100 11.22 -14.77 -9.08
CA VAL A 100 12.30 -14.07 -8.35
C VAL A 100 13.19 -13.26 -9.30
N ILE A 101 13.57 -13.82 -10.44
CA ILE A 101 14.35 -13.12 -11.48
C ILE A 101 13.61 -11.86 -11.94
N LYS A 102 12.30 -11.96 -12.19
CA LYS A 102 11.49 -10.79 -12.54
C LYS A 102 11.52 -9.73 -11.45
N LEU A 103 11.33 -10.10 -10.18
CA LEU A 103 11.38 -9.17 -9.05
C LEU A 103 12.73 -8.44 -8.98
N PHE A 104 13.82 -9.20 -9.03
CA PHE A 104 15.16 -8.62 -9.00
C PHE A 104 15.49 -7.77 -10.22
N SER A 105 14.87 -8.03 -11.36
CA SER A 105 15.05 -7.19 -12.55
C SER A 105 14.58 -5.76 -12.34
N PHE A 106 13.57 -5.55 -11.51
CA PHE A 106 13.13 -4.21 -11.12
C PHE A 106 14.14 -3.57 -10.16
N ILE A 107 14.61 -4.30 -9.16
CA ILE A 107 15.54 -3.83 -8.15
C ILE A 107 16.92 -3.52 -8.78
N ALA A 108 17.42 -4.40 -9.64
CA ALA A 108 18.76 -4.27 -10.21
C ALA A 108 18.94 -3.13 -11.24
N LYS A 109 17.85 -2.69 -11.85
CA LYS A 109 17.87 -1.58 -12.84
C LYS A 109 17.86 -0.19 -12.22
N ILE A 110 17.67 -0.08 -10.92
CA ILE A 110 17.30 1.17 -10.29
C ILE A 110 18.44 1.65 -9.41
N ASP A 111 18.97 2.83 -9.75
CA ASP A 111 19.88 3.61 -8.91
C ASP A 111 19.13 4.30 -7.76
N SER A 112 18.01 3.72 -7.32
CA SER A 112 17.12 4.30 -6.32
C SER A 112 16.70 3.28 -5.28
N THR A 113 16.28 3.78 -4.12
CA THR A 113 15.69 2.97 -3.05
C THR A 113 14.46 2.21 -3.55
N THR A 114 14.29 0.96 -3.10
CA THR A 114 13.10 0.16 -3.35
C THR A 114 12.25 0.05 -2.09
N VAL A 115 10.94 0.22 -2.20
CA VAL A 115 9.99 0.03 -1.09
C VAL A 115 8.99 -1.05 -1.45
N ILE A 116 9.01 -2.15 -0.69
CA ILE A 116 8.03 -3.24 -0.79
C ILE A 116 6.88 -2.91 0.15
N ILE A 117 5.70 -2.70 -0.42
CA ILE A 117 4.48 -2.39 0.31
C ILE A 117 3.48 -3.53 0.22
N GLY A 118 2.58 -3.65 1.19
CA GLY A 118 1.53 -4.66 1.20
C GLY A 118 0.84 -4.76 2.56
N ALA A 119 -0.31 -5.43 2.59
CA ALA A 119 -1.07 -5.66 3.81
C ALA A 119 -0.25 -6.41 4.87
N ASN A 120 -0.66 -6.28 6.15
CA ASN A 120 -0.17 -7.18 7.19
C ASN A 120 -0.58 -8.62 6.84
N GLY A 121 0.40 -9.53 6.85
CA GLY A 121 0.19 -10.92 6.43
C GLY A 121 0.15 -11.13 4.91
N ALA A 122 0.45 -10.12 4.07
CA ALA A 122 0.65 -10.31 2.63
C ALA A 122 1.92 -11.10 2.30
N GLY A 123 2.78 -11.38 3.30
CA GLY A 123 3.98 -12.18 3.13
C GLY A 123 5.23 -11.38 2.76
N LYS A 124 5.28 -10.07 3.02
CA LYS A 124 6.49 -9.24 2.77
C LYS A 124 7.75 -9.82 3.41
N THR A 125 7.69 -10.09 4.71
CA THR A 125 8.80 -10.72 5.46
C THR A 125 9.14 -12.10 4.90
N SER A 126 8.13 -12.91 4.55
CA SER A 126 8.34 -14.22 3.95
C SER A 126 9.00 -14.12 2.58
N LEU A 127 8.61 -13.14 1.76
CA LEU A 127 9.25 -12.85 0.47
C LEU A 127 10.72 -12.47 0.65
N ILE A 128 11.03 -11.58 1.60
CA ILE A 128 12.42 -11.19 1.93
C ILE A 128 13.24 -12.41 2.35
N ASN A 129 12.67 -13.27 3.17
CA ASN A 129 13.35 -14.46 3.66
C ASN A 129 13.64 -15.46 2.53
N GLU A 130 12.69 -15.65 1.62
CA GLU A 130 12.91 -16.51 0.45
C GLU A 130 13.95 -15.91 -0.52
N LEU A 131 13.91 -14.60 -0.74
CA LEU A 131 14.93 -13.92 -1.53
C LEU A 131 16.32 -14.10 -0.91
N ARG A 132 16.44 -13.99 0.42
CA ARG A 132 17.67 -14.21 1.16
C ARG A 132 18.20 -15.63 1.01
N LYS A 133 17.34 -16.65 1.13
CA LYS A 133 17.74 -18.07 0.98
C LYS A 133 18.35 -18.36 -0.39
N ASN A 134 17.88 -17.67 -1.42
CA ASN A 134 18.29 -17.89 -2.81
C ASN A 134 19.47 -17.01 -3.25
N SER A 135 19.75 -15.90 -2.56
CA SER A 135 20.73 -14.88 -2.98
C SER A 135 21.86 -14.62 -1.99
N ILE A 136 22.04 -15.42 -1.08
CA ILE A 136 22.77 -15.54 0.19
C ILE A 136 23.92 -14.54 0.43
N ASP A 137 24.83 -14.32 -0.51
CA ASP A 137 26.06 -13.56 -0.22
C ASP A 137 25.90 -12.05 -0.44
N GLU A 138 24.94 -11.63 -1.23
CA GLU A 138 24.74 -10.24 -1.66
C GLU A 138 23.63 -9.51 -0.89
N MET A 139 22.81 -10.23 -0.11
CA MET A 139 21.74 -9.66 0.70
C MET A 139 22.13 -9.55 2.17
N TYR A 140 22.05 -8.35 2.69
CA TYR A 140 22.27 -8.02 4.09
C TYR A 140 20.95 -7.60 4.72
N VAL A 141 20.31 -8.50 5.47
CA VAL A 141 18.94 -8.31 5.98
C VAL A 141 18.96 -7.83 7.43
N LEU A 142 18.26 -6.74 7.69
CA LEU A 142 18.00 -6.18 9.02
C LEU A 142 16.55 -6.48 9.40
N PRO A 143 16.29 -7.36 10.39
CA PRO A 143 14.95 -7.84 10.71
C PRO A 143 14.10 -6.80 11.46
N ALA A 144 12.77 -6.98 11.42
CA ALA A 144 11.82 -6.15 12.15
C ALA A 144 11.93 -6.33 13.67
N GLN A 145 12.08 -7.57 14.12
CA GLN A 145 12.23 -7.86 15.55
C GLN A 145 13.65 -7.60 16.02
N LYS A 146 13.79 -6.76 17.05
CA LYS A 146 15.07 -6.33 17.61
C LYS A 146 15.00 -6.31 19.13
N LEU A 147 15.76 -7.18 19.76
CA LEU A 147 15.99 -7.15 21.20
C LEU A 147 17.43 -6.68 21.43
N LEU A 148 17.58 -5.38 21.65
CA LEU A 148 18.84 -4.68 21.64
C LEU A 148 19.35 -4.43 23.07
N TYR A 149 19.81 -5.48 23.73
CA TYR A 149 20.45 -5.40 25.04
C TYR A 149 21.94 -5.76 24.95
N PHE A 150 22.77 -4.96 25.60
CA PHE A 150 24.18 -5.26 25.80
C PHE A 150 24.34 -6.13 27.05
N VAL A 151 24.96 -7.32 26.89
CA VAL A 151 25.23 -8.25 27.99
C VAL A 151 26.72 -8.25 28.30
N SER A 152 27.10 -7.79 29.50
CA SER A 152 28.52 -7.63 29.88
C SER A 152 29.30 -8.95 30.08
N ASN A 153 28.64 -10.08 30.36
CA ASN A 153 29.27 -11.33 30.82
C ASN A 153 29.46 -12.42 29.76
N THR A 154 29.62 -12.10 28.49
CA THR A 154 29.82 -13.13 27.46
C THR A 154 31.30 -13.61 27.40
N HIS A 155 31.52 -14.89 27.68
CA HIS A 155 32.85 -15.53 27.74
C HIS A 155 33.62 -15.56 26.40
N ASN A 156 33.03 -15.14 25.28
CA ASN A 156 33.59 -15.33 23.93
C ASN A 156 33.87 -14.02 23.17
N ARG A 157 34.35 -12.97 23.86
CA ARG A 157 34.65 -11.67 23.22
C ARG A 157 35.93 -11.62 22.40
N ASN A 158 36.87 -12.57 22.60
CA ASN A 158 38.21 -12.48 22.03
C ASN A 158 38.31 -12.79 20.54
N GLY A 159 37.38 -13.49 19.95
CA GLY A 159 37.41 -13.94 18.55
C GLY A 159 36.44 -13.21 17.59
N ILE A 160 35.86 -12.08 18.00
CA ILE A 160 34.90 -11.38 17.16
C ILE A 160 35.62 -10.59 16.08
N THR A 161 35.36 -10.92 14.80
CA THR A 161 35.76 -10.15 13.61
C THR A 161 34.53 -9.67 12.84
N LYS A 162 34.73 -8.73 11.91
CA LYS A 162 33.66 -8.23 11.03
C LYS A 162 33.01 -9.37 10.26
N GLU A 163 33.80 -10.25 9.67
CA GLU A 163 33.32 -11.37 8.86
C GLU A 163 32.48 -12.35 9.71
N LYS A 164 32.99 -12.67 10.91
CA LYS A 164 32.26 -13.53 11.84
C LYS A 164 30.96 -12.90 12.34
N TYR A 165 30.95 -11.59 12.60
CA TYR A 165 29.72 -10.87 12.97
C TYR A 165 28.67 -10.94 11.88
N ILE A 166 29.06 -10.67 10.62
CA ILE A 166 28.17 -10.74 9.46
C ILE A 166 27.60 -12.15 9.29
N GLN A 167 28.45 -13.18 9.46
CA GLN A 167 27.99 -14.57 9.39
C GLN A 167 27.03 -14.91 10.53
N ASP A 168 27.33 -14.54 11.76
CA ASP A 168 26.47 -14.76 12.93
C ASP A 168 25.10 -14.08 12.74
N LEU A 169 25.07 -12.85 12.20
CA LEU A 169 23.81 -12.14 11.92
C LEU A 169 22.97 -12.87 10.85
N LYS A 170 23.62 -13.39 9.81
CA LYS A 170 22.96 -14.19 8.78
C LYS A 170 22.37 -15.48 9.38
N GLU A 171 23.13 -16.20 10.22
CA GLU A 171 22.69 -17.44 10.85
C GLU A 171 21.53 -17.23 11.83
N VAL A 172 21.58 -16.18 12.65
CA VAL A 172 20.47 -15.79 13.52
C VAL A 172 19.22 -15.54 12.71
N ASN A 173 19.31 -14.75 11.66
CA ASN A 173 18.17 -14.44 10.79
C ASN A 173 17.57 -15.68 10.09
N ILE A 174 18.41 -16.67 9.70
CA ILE A 174 17.94 -17.93 9.07
C ILE A 174 17.27 -18.84 10.10
N LYS A 175 17.79 -18.90 11.31
CA LYS A 175 17.29 -19.78 12.36
C LYS A 175 15.82 -19.48 12.73
N TYR A 176 15.39 -18.20 12.64
CA TYR A 176 14.04 -17.79 12.99
C TYR A 176 12.99 -18.04 11.90
N ASP A 177 13.40 -18.39 10.68
CA ASP A 177 12.46 -18.71 9.60
C ASP A 177 11.93 -20.15 9.65
N THR A 178 12.58 -21.01 10.39
CA THR A 178 12.41 -22.46 10.14
C THR A 178 11.79 -23.25 11.28
N ILE A 179 11.57 -22.73 12.51
CA ILE A 179 11.26 -23.62 13.66
C ILE A 179 10.34 -23.02 14.73
N GLU A 180 9.59 -23.90 15.38
CA GLU A 180 9.03 -23.82 16.73
C GLU A 180 10.12 -23.52 17.79
N ILE A 181 10.53 -22.26 17.92
CA ILE A 181 11.57 -21.86 18.87
C ILE A 181 10.94 -21.31 20.15
N GLN A 182 11.47 -21.74 21.29
CA GLN A 182 11.11 -21.17 22.59
C GLN A 182 11.57 -19.69 22.65
N THR A 183 10.68 -18.81 23.06
CA THR A 183 10.85 -17.34 23.09
C THR A 183 12.17 -16.89 23.73
N HIS A 184 12.65 -17.57 24.77
CA HIS A 184 13.92 -17.25 25.47
C HIS A 184 15.18 -17.40 24.60
N GLN A 185 15.21 -18.33 23.63
CA GLN A 185 16.36 -18.47 22.74
C GLN A 185 16.48 -17.32 21.73
N ILE A 186 15.33 -16.75 21.33
CA ILE A 186 15.28 -15.60 20.44
C ILE A 186 15.92 -14.39 21.11
N GLU A 187 15.55 -14.13 22.36
CA GLU A 187 16.05 -13.00 23.15
C GLU A 187 17.57 -13.05 23.32
N ASP A 188 18.12 -14.24 23.61
CA ASP A 188 19.55 -14.44 23.81
C ASP A 188 20.35 -14.26 22.51
N ASP A 189 19.86 -14.72 21.39
CA ASP A 189 20.57 -14.66 20.11
C ASP A 189 20.63 -13.21 19.56
N PHE A 190 19.53 -12.43 19.64
CA PHE A 190 19.53 -11.02 19.20
C PHE A 190 20.30 -10.11 20.15
N SER A 191 20.19 -10.29 21.46
CA SER A 191 21.00 -9.55 22.44
C SER A 191 22.50 -9.88 22.27
N GLY A 192 22.80 -11.13 21.96
CA GLY A 192 24.15 -11.57 21.61
C GLY A 192 24.71 -10.84 20.39
N THR A 193 23.89 -10.62 19.36
CA THR A 193 24.28 -9.90 18.14
C THR A 193 24.57 -8.42 18.43
N PHE A 194 23.73 -7.74 19.21
CA PHE A 194 23.98 -6.34 19.60
C PHE A 194 25.24 -6.21 20.46
N THR A 195 25.46 -7.12 21.40
CA THR A 195 26.69 -7.17 22.22
C THR A 195 27.93 -7.35 21.36
N LYS A 196 27.90 -8.23 20.36
CA LYS A 196 28.99 -8.43 19.41
C LYS A 196 29.28 -7.18 18.59
N LEU A 197 28.26 -6.47 18.13
CA LEU A 197 28.38 -5.24 17.38
C LEU A 197 29.14 -4.17 18.20
N ILE A 198 28.69 -3.89 19.41
CA ILE A 198 29.32 -2.93 20.32
C ILE A 198 30.77 -3.34 20.62
N THR A 199 31.01 -4.63 20.91
CA THR A 199 32.37 -5.14 21.18
C THR A 199 33.28 -4.96 19.98
N LEU A 200 32.78 -5.13 18.76
CA LEU A 200 33.55 -4.92 17.54
C LEU A 200 33.98 -3.45 17.39
N TRP A 201 33.09 -2.50 17.67
CA TRP A 201 33.42 -1.06 17.59
C TRP A 201 34.47 -0.65 18.61
N VAL A 202 34.33 -1.05 19.87
CA VAL A 202 35.32 -0.75 20.92
C VAL A 202 36.69 -1.36 20.59
N LYS A 203 36.69 -2.58 20.04
CA LYS A 203 37.93 -3.25 19.62
C LYS A 203 38.59 -2.55 18.43
N ASP A 204 37.83 -2.15 17.43
CA ASP A 204 38.32 -1.38 16.28
C ASP A 204 38.90 -0.05 16.72
N PHE A 205 38.17 0.71 17.57
CA PHE A 205 38.62 1.96 18.14
C PHE A 205 39.95 1.82 18.88
N ALA A 206 40.06 0.86 19.77
CA ALA A 206 41.32 0.60 20.52
C ALA A 206 42.48 0.28 19.60
N LYS A 207 42.24 -0.49 18.53
CA LYS A 207 43.25 -0.81 17.52
C LYS A 207 43.69 0.45 16.77
N VAL A 208 42.76 1.23 16.26
CA VAL A 208 43.06 2.47 15.53
C VAL A 208 43.85 3.46 16.38
N MET A 209 43.43 3.67 17.63
CA MET A 209 44.16 4.55 18.56
C MET A 209 45.59 4.04 18.82
N THR A 210 45.80 2.72 18.96
CA THR A 210 47.10 2.12 19.15
C THR A 210 47.98 2.29 17.93
N ASP A 211 47.47 2.00 16.73
CA ASP A 211 48.19 2.08 15.47
C ASP A 211 48.59 3.53 15.16
N ASN A 212 47.69 4.48 15.35
CA ASN A 212 47.95 5.92 15.20
C ASN A 212 49.03 6.40 16.19
N ALA A 213 48.97 5.99 17.47
CA ALA A 213 49.94 6.36 18.48
C ALA A 213 51.34 5.81 18.20
N ARG A 214 51.44 4.66 17.52
CA ARG A 214 52.71 4.02 17.14
C ARG A 214 53.21 4.42 15.76
N GLY A 215 52.43 5.21 14.99
CA GLY A 215 52.74 5.58 13.60
C GLY A 215 52.78 4.38 12.66
N VAL A 216 52.01 3.36 12.93
CA VAL A 216 51.93 2.13 12.14
C VAL A 216 50.74 2.20 11.17
N GLY A 217 51.03 2.10 9.87
CA GLY A 217 49.99 2.08 8.83
C GLY A 217 49.48 3.47 8.38
N GLU A 218 48.43 3.47 7.57
CA GLU A 218 47.73 4.69 7.18
C GLU A 218 46.79 5.15 8.31
N VAL A 219 46.68 6.47 8.47
CA VAL A 219 45.73 7.05 9.43
C VAL A 219 44.31 6.86 8.91
N TYR A 220 43.49 6.10 9.61
CA TYR A 220 42.10 5.89 9.28
C TYR A 220 41.18 6.18 10.48
N ILE A 221 39.93 6.50 10.17
CA ILE A 221 38.92 6.83 11.17
C ILE A 221 38.33 5.52 11.73
N ALA A 222 38.29 5.40 13.06
CA ALA A 222 37.67 4.25 13.70
C ALA A 222 36.18 4.13 13.35
N LEU A 223 35.71 2.90 13.32
CA LEU A 223 34.29 2.64 13.02
C LEU A 223 33.36 3.32 14.04
N LEU A 224 33.75 3.35 15.32
CA LEU A 224 33.00 4.05 16.36
C LEU A 224 32.89 5.56 16.08
N ASP A 225 33.99 6.19 15.63
CA ASP A 225 33.97 7.62 15.29
C ASP A 225 33.02 7.91 14.11
N ARG A 226 32.96 7.02 13.12
CA ARG A 226 31.99 7.14 12.01
C ARG A 226 30.55 6.96 12.50
N VAL A 227 30.31 6.01 13.40
CA VAL A 227 29.00 5.81 14.03
C VAL A 227 28.59 7.09 14.77
N GLU A 228 29.49 7.69 15.55
CA GLU A 228 29.22 8.91 16.31
C GLU A 228 29.00 10.12 15.42
N GLN A 229 29.70 10.25 14.29
CA GLN A 229 29.46 11.32 13.31
C GLN A 229 28.03 11.30 12.75
N ILE A 230 27.50 10.11 12.39
CA ILE A 230 26.13 9.97 11.92
C ILE A 230 25.15 10.17 13.07
N TRP A 231 25.43 9.57 14.21
CA TRP A 231 24.61 9.66 15.41
C TRP A 231 24.38 11.11 15.87
N ASN A 232 25.43 11.93 15.88
CA ASN A 232 25.37 13.32 16.34
C ASN A 232 24.54 14.24 15.43
N GLN A 233 24.23 13.82 14.21
CA GLN A 233 23.27 14.54 13.35
C GLN A 233 21.83 14.37 13.85
N ILE A 234 21.53 13.24 14.51
CA ILE A 234 20.19 12.91 15.01
C ILE A 234 20.07 13.22 16.51
N PHE A 235 21.11 12.90 17.30
CA PHE A 235 21.15 13.03 18.76
C PHE A 235 22.42 13.77 19.23
N PRO A 236 22.54 15.07 18.99
CA PRO A 236 23.78 15.82 19.27
C PRO A 236 24.14 15.91 20.76
N GLU A 237 23.19 15.67 21.66
CA GLU A 237 23.39 15.72 23.11
C GLU A 237 23.99 14.43 23.71
N ILE A 238 24.18 13.38 22.89
CA ILE A 238 24.67 12.08 23.33
C ILE A 238 26.00 11.77 22.64
N THR A 239 27.01 11.45 23.43
CA THR A 239 28.31 10.99 22.94
C THR A 239 28.66 9.62 23.53
N PHE A 240 29.64 8.95 22.93
CA PHE A 240 30.05 7.62 23.35
C PHE A 240 31.42 7.63 23.96
N TYR A 241 31.63 6.86 25.04
CA TYR A 241 32.90 6.67 25.70
C TYR A 241 33.27 5.19 25.74
N PRO A 242 34.24 4.76 24.93
CA PRO A 242 34.70 3.36 24.93
C PRO A 242 35.62 3.07 26.11
N GLU A 243 35.23 2.11 26.94
CA GLU A 243 36.13 1.55 27.97
C GLU A 243 36.91 0.38 27.41
N SER A 244 38.24 0.53 27.37
CA SER A 244 39.14 -0.46 26.74
C SER A 244 39.29 -1.75 27.54
N ASP A 245 39.25 -1.70 28.85
CA ASP A 245 39.50 -2.82 29.74
C ASP A 245 38.38 -3.86 29.68
N ASP A 246 37.13 -3.40 29.76
CA ASP A 246 35.94 -4.27 29.72
C ASP A 246 35.29 -4.38 28.34
N ARG A 247 35.77 -3.65 27.34
CA ARG A 247 35.20 -3.57 26.00
C ARG A 247 33.71 -3.20 26.03
N VAL A 248 33.38 -2.26 26.90
CA VAL A 248 32.06 -1.69 27.13
C VAL A 248 32.00 -0.33 26.48
N LEU A 249 30.83 0.02 25.94
CA LEU A 249 30.55 1.34 25.47
C LEU A 249 29.61 2.03 26.47
N GLU A 250 30.09 3.12 27.08
CA GLU A 250 29.30 3.98 27.91
C GLU A 250 28.72 5.14 27.09
N VAL A 251 27.61 5.67 27.55
CA VAL A 251 26.93 6.82 26.97
C VAL A 251 27.13 8.02 27.89
N VAL A 252 27.42 9.18 27.30
CA VAL A 252 27.54 10.44 28.02
C VAL A 252 26.46 11.39 27.53
N ARG A 253 25.59 11.81 28.45
CA ARG A 253 24.56 12.84 28.20
C ARG A 253 24.62 13.91 29.27
N ASN A 254 24.80 15.17 28.88
CA ASN A 254 24.93 16.31 29.79
C ASN A 254 26.05 16.18 30.84
N GLY A 255 27.10 15.42 30.55
CA GLY A 255 28.22 15.14 31.44
C GLY A 255 28.06 13.91 32.35
N ASP A 256 26.87 13.32 32.38
CA ASP A 256 26.61 12.09 33.14
C ASP A 256 26.90 10.86 32.30
N LYS A 257 27.64 9.90 32.86
CA LYS A 257 27.94 8.61 32.23
C LYS A 257 26.96 7.54 32.70
N TYR A 258 26.47 6.74 31.75
CA TYR A 258 25.61 5.59 32.04
C TYR A 258 25.80 4.47 31.02
N SER A 259 25.32 3.28 31.33
CA SER A 259 25.40 2.12 30.45
C SER A 259 24.62 2.34 29.15
N ILE A 260 25.11 1.78 28.03
CA ILE A 260 24.41 1.77 26.74
C ILE A 260 22.98 1.20 26.84
N ASN A 261 22.71 0.32 27.81
CA ASN A 261 21.37 -0.17 28.08
C ASN A 261 20.41 0.90 28.66
N GLY A 262 20.94 2.05 29.10
CA GLY A 262 20.14 3.21 29.52
C GLY A 262 19.59 4.04 28.35
N LEU A 263 20.00 3.78 27.13
CA LEU A 263 19.34 4.33 25.93
C LEU A 263 17.92 3.80 25.80
N SER A 264 17.02 4.61 25.26
CA SER A 264 15.68 4.18 24.90
C SER A 264 15.70 3.11 23.78
N ASP A 265 14.60 2.38 23.60
CA ASP A 265 14.50 1.37 22.55
C ASP A 265 14.74 1.97 21.16
N GLY A 266 14.18 3.18 20.90
CA GLY A 266 14.39 3.91 19.67
C GLY A 266 15.85 4.30 19.45
N GLU A 267 16.53 4.84 20.47
CA GLU A 267 17.95 5.18 20.41
C GLU A 267 18.82 3.96 20.15
N ARG A 268 18.56 2.84 20.84
CA ARG A 268 19.27 1.57 20.55
C ARG A 268 19.02 1.06 19.14
N CYS A 269 17.81 1.24 18.63
CA CYS A 269 17.44 0.87 17.27
C CYS A 269 18.21 1.70 16.23
N VAL A 270 18.31 3.02 16.40
CA VAL A 270 19.13 3.90 15.55
C VAL A 270 20.59 3.45 15.56
N LEU A 271 21.14 3.21 16.75
CA LEU A 271 22.51 2.76 16.89
C LEU A 271 22.77 1.42 16.18
N PHE A 272 21.84 0.49 16.30
CA PHE A 272 21.88 -0.79 15.60
C PHE A 272 21.85 -0.63 14.07
N TYR A 273 21.01 0.25 13.55
CA TYR A 273 20.93 0.51 12.11
C TYR A 273 22.21 1.16 11.59
N ILE A 274 22.70 2.22 12.24
CA ILE A 274 23.96 2.89 11.83
C ILE A 274 25.10 1.88 11.75
N GLY A 275 25.28 1.10 12.81
CA GLY A 275 26.37 0.14 12.88
C GLY A 275 26.30 -0.96 11.84
N ASN A 276 25.12 -1.52 11.62
CA ASN A 276 24.93 -2.58 10.64
C ASN A 276 25.10 -2.08 9.20
N VAL A 277 24.56 -0.90 8.87
CA VAL A 277 24.71 -0.33 7.54
C VAL A 277 26.18 -0.02 7.21
N LEU A 278 26.94 0.50 8.18
CA LEU A 278 28.38 0.74 8.00
C LEU A 278 29.20 -0.56 7.86
N LEU A 279 28.74 -1.65 8.47
CA LEU A 279 29.38 -2.96 8.39
C LEU A 279 28.96 -3.78 7.19
N ALA A 280 27.85 -3.45 6.53
CA ALA A 280 27.36 -4.19 5.38
C ALA A 280 28.46 -4.34 4.31
N PRO A 281 28.55 -5.49 3.62
CA PRO A 281 29.51 -5.68 2.53
C PRO A 281 29.36 -4.61 1.45
N GLU A 282 30.45 -4.29 0.76
CA GLU A 282 30.40 -3.37 -0.37
C GLU A 282 29.51 -3.92 -1.48
N ASN A 283 28.82 -3.03 -2.15
CA ASN A 283 27.91 -3.37 -3.25
C ASN A 283 26.79 -4.37 -2.90
N SER A 284 26.35 -4.44 -1.65
CA SER A 284 25.29 -5.35 -1.22
C SER A 284 23.89 -4.74 -1.35
N TYR A 285 22.87 -5.62 -1.32
CA TYR A 285 21.49 -5.23 -1.07
C TYR A 285 21.26 -5.17 0.44
N ILE A 286 20.96 -3.98 0.96
CA ILE A 286 20.61 -3.78 2.37
C ILE A 286 19.09 -3.83 2.45
N VAL A 287 18.56 -4.91 2.99
CA VAL A 287 17.11 -5.13 3.15
C VAL A 287 16.72 -4.85 4.58
N VAL A 288 15.74 -3.97 4.76
CA VAL A 288 15.27 -3.58 6.09
C VAL A 288 13.78 -3.88 6.21
N ASP A 289 13.45 -4.77 7.13
CA ASP A 289 12.05 -5.09 7.44
C ASP A 289 11.56 -4.17 8.56
N GLU A 290 10.43 -3.50 8.33
CA GLU A 290 9.80 -2.54 9.24
C GLU A 290 10.79 -1.45 9.73
N PRO A 291 11.35 -0.62 8.81
CA PRO A 291 12.39 0.37 9.13
C PRO A 291 11.96 1.45 10.11
N GLU A 292 10.66 1.64 10.30
CA GLU A 292 10.04 2.61 11.20
C GLU A 292 9.81 2.10 12.62
N THR A 293 9.97 0.79 12.85
CA THR A 293 9.64 0.18 14.15
C THR A 293 10.51 0.76 15.27
N PHE A 294 9.88 1.18 16.37
CA PHE A 294 10.44 1.89 17.53
C PHE A 294 10.88 3.33 17.27
N LEU A 295 10.71 3.88 16.06
CA LEU A 295 11.15 5.23 15.70
C LEU A 295 9.95 6.15 15.42
N ASN A 296 10.09 7.43 15.72
CA ASN A 296 9.14 8.43 15.27
C ASN A 296 9.48 8.93 13.86
N GLY A 297 8.51 9.59 13.20
CA GLY A 297 8.63 10.01 11.80
C GLY A 297 9.81 10.93 11.51
N ALA A 298 10.15 11.84 12.42
CA ALA A 298 11.29 12.73 12.22
C ALA A 298 12.61 11.94 12.24
N VAL A 299 12.77 11.04 13.22
CA VAL A 299 14.00 10.27 13.41
C VAL A 299 14.22 9.28 12.26
N TYR A 300 13.20 8.48 11.87
CA TYR A 300 13.47 7.47 10.83
C TYR A 300 13.71 8.10 9.45
N ASN A 301 13.09 9.23 9.15
CA ASN A 301 13.33 9.90 7.87
C ASN A 301 14.77 10.40 7.75
N GLU A 302 15.23 11.13 8.76
CA GLU A 302 16.60 11.65 8.80
C GLU A 302 17.65 10.51 8.82
N LEU A 303 17.43 9.50 9.64
CA LEU A 303 18.31 8.32 9.73
C LEU A 303 18.51 7.66 8.37
N TRP A 304 17.42 7.33 7.67
CA TRP A 304 17.54 6.58 6.41
C TRP A 304 18.09 7.43 5.28
N ASP A 305 17.82 8.74 5.25
CA ASP A 305 18.43 9.65 4.28
C ASP A 305 19.96 9.74 4.49
N LEU A 306 20.40 9.83 5.74
CA LEU A 306 21.82 9.80 6.08
C LEU A 306 22.48 8.47 5.69
N LEU A 307 21.88 7.35 6.06
CA LEU A 307 22.46 6.02 5.79
C LEU A 307 22.51 5.68 4.30
N ILE A 308 21.53 6.10 3.52
CA ILE A 308 21.55 5.96 2.06
C ILE A 308 22.68 6.81 1.46
N SER A 309 22.88 8.03 1.94
CA SER A 309 23.98 8.89 1.47
C SER A 309 25.38 8.38 1.88
N GLU A 310 25.50 7.71 3.02
CA GLU A 310 26.77 7.10 3.48
C GLU A 310 27.17 5.84 2.70
N ARG A 311 26.20 5.15 2.11
CA ARG A 311 26.43 3.90 1.36
C ARG A 311 25.85 3.95 -0.05
N PRO A 312 26.34 4.86 -0.91
CA PRO A 312 25.91 4.95 -2.30
C PRO A 312 26.29 3.72 -3.15
N ASP A 313 27.22 2.89 -2.63
CA ASP A 313 27.60 1.61 -3.21
C ASP A 313 26.55 0.51 -3.00
N CYS A 314 25.65 0.67 -2.04
CA CYS A 314 24.63 -0.30 -1.66
C CYS A 314 23.24 0.07 -2.19
N GLN A 315 22.42 -0.96 -2.40
CA GLN A 315 21.01 -0.78 -2.74
C GLN A 315 20.14 -1.02 -1.51
N PHE A 316 19.31 -0.03 -1.16
CA PHE A 316 18.40 -0.16 -0.04
C PHE A 316 17.04 -0.68 -0.49
N ILE A 317 16.52 -1.69 0.21
CA ILE A 317 15.21 -2.29 0.00
C ILE A 317 14.47 -2.27 1.34
N PHE A 318 13.42 -1.50 1.43
CA PHE A 318 12.58 -1.42 2.63
C PHE A 318 11.31 -2.22 2.46
N ALA A 319 10.92 -3.02 3.44
CA ALA A 319 9.58 -3.59 3.51
C ALA A 319 8.82 -2.88 4.62
N SER A 320 7.76 -2.20 4.28
CA SER A 320 6.97 -1.43 5.23
C SER A 320 5.47 -1.51 4.95
N HIS A 321 4.68 -1.38 5.99
CA HIS A 321 3.25 -1.14 5.93
C HIS A 321 2.89 0.27 6.44
N ASN A 322 3.86 1.03 6.93
CA ASN A 322 3.68 2.38 7.45
C ASN A 322 3.68 3.39 6.31
N MET A 323 2.55 4.05 6.14
CA MET A 323 2.32 4.98 5.04
C MET A 323 3.15 6.25 5.12
N ASP A 324 3.41 6.75 6.33
CA ASP A 324 4.21 7.96 6.52
C ASP A 324 5.67 7.67 6.11
N PHE A 325 6.17 6.47 6.42
CA PHE A 325 7.47 6.02 5.94
C PHE A 325 7.51 5.88 4.41
N VAL A 326 6.51 5.20 3.83
CA VAL A 326 6.43 4.99 2.38
C VAL A 326 6.41 6.32 1.62
N GLN A 327 5.58 7.28 2.06
CA GLN A 327 5.46 8.60 1.42
C GLN A 327 6.71 9.48 1.57
N SER A 328 7.50 9.26 2.62
CA SER A 328 8.74 10.01 2.83
C SER A 328 9.87 9.58 1.90
N ARG A 329 9.80 8.43 1.28
CA ARG A 329 10.80 7.89 0.36
C ARG A 329 10.58 8.42 -1.05
N THR A 330 10.94 9.68 -1.30
CA THR A 330 10.89 10.28 -2.65
C THR A 330 11.88 9.59 -3.59
N ASN A 331 11.52 9.45 -4.86
CA ASN A 331 12.32 8.77 -5.90
C ASN A 331 12.59 7.27 -5.63
N ALA A 332 11.73 6.62 -4.86
CA ALA A 332 11.80 5.19 -4.66
C ALA A 332 11.04 4.42 -5.75
N THR A 333 11.45 3.19 -6.00
CA THR A 333 10.63 2.22 -6.72
C THR A 333 9.74 1.50 -5.74
N TYR A 334 8.45 1.45 -6.04
CA TYR A 334 7.47 0.81 -5.18
C TYR A 334 7.08 -0.53 -5.78
N ILE A 335 7.14 -1.57 -4.96
CA ILE A 335 6.71 -2.93 -5.30
C ILE A 335 5.59 -3.30 -4.36
N TRP A 336 4.44 -3.59 -4.91
CA TRP A 336 3.31 -4.07 -4.15
C TRP A 336 3.35 -5.59 -4.04
N CYS A 337 3.51 -6.09 -2.81
CA CYS A 337 3.37 -7.51 -2.49
C CYS A 337 1.92 -7.78 -2.14
N ASN A 338 1.22 -8.48 -3.03
CA ASN A 338 -0.19 -8.79 -2.88
C ASN A 338 -0.39 -10.07 -2.05
N LYS A 339 0.38 -11.11 -2.37
CA LYS A 339 0.27 -12.42 -1.74
C LYS A 339 1.62 -13.12 -1.75
N PHE A 340 1.92 -13.83 -0.67
CA PHE A 340 2.98 -14.82 -0.63
C PHE A 340 2.49 -16.04 0.14
N GLU A 341 2.46 -17.21 -0.51
CA GLU A 341 2.19 -18.50 0.10
C GLU A 341 3.37 -19.43 -0.18
N ALA A 342 4.09 -19.76 0.90
CA ALA A 342 5.22 -20.68 0.79
C ALA A 342 4.78 -22.03 0.21
N PRO A 343 5.62 -22.73 -0.53
CA PRO A 343 7.01 -22.35 -0.83
C PRO A 343 7.18 -21.53 -2.12
N TYR A 344 6.20 -21.47 -3.05
CA TYR A 344 6.46 -21.00 -4.41
C TYR A 344 5.39 -20.08 -5.00
N ASP A 345 4.36 -19.70 -4.25
CA ASP A 345 3.31 -18.83 -4.76
C ASP A 345 3.43 -17.44 -4.17
N PHE A 346 3.85 -16.47 -4.99
CA PHE A 346 3.84 -15.07 -4.64
C PHE A 346 3.44 -14.21 -5.84
N ASP A 347 2.75 -13.14 -5.53
CA ASP A 347 2.26 -12.18 -6.50
C ASP A 347 2.68 -10.77 -6.08
N TYR A 348 3.26 -10.04 -7.03
CA TYR A 348 3.76 -8.68 -6.82
C TYR A 348 3.68 -7.88 -8.11
N GLU A 349 3.58 -6.57 -7.95
CA GLU A 349 3.53 -5.62 -9.05
C GLU A 349 4.40 -4.40 -8.76
N GLN A 350 5.11 -3.92 -9.77
CA GLN A 350 5.75 -2.62 -9.69
C GLN A 350 4.69 -1.54 -9.86
N LEU A 351 4.62 -0.62 -8.89
CA LEU A 351 3.72 0.51 -8.96
C LEU A 351 4.38 1.65 -9.71
N GLU A 352 3.77 2.06 -10.80
CA GLU A 352 4.14 3.29 -11.49
C GLU A 352 3.31 4.44 -10.92
N GLU A 353 3.96 5.55 -10.60
CA GLU A 353 3.27 6.76 -10.21
C GLU A 353 2.48 7.27 -11.41
N SER A 354 1.16 7.15 -11.34
CA SER A 354 0.28 7.73 -12.34
C SER A 354 -0.39 8.98 -11.76
N GLN A 355 -0.54 10.02 -12.56
CA GLN A 355 -1.35 11.19 -12.18
C GLN A 355 -2.82 10.79 -11.88
N GLU A 356 -3.24 9.60 -12.34
CA GLU A 356 -4.59 9.09 -12.14
C GLU A 356 -4.82 8.48 -10.76
N PHE A 357 -3.76 7.95 -10.08
CA PHE A 357 -3.88 7.29 -8.79
C PHE A 357 -2.65 7.51 -7.91
N PRO A 358 -2.72 8.38 -6.89
CA PRO A 358 -1.60 8.67 -6.01
C PRO A 358 -1.12 7.42 -5.26
N LEU A 359 0.20 7.23 -5.19
CA LEU A 359 0.83 6.13 -4.45
C LEU A 359 0.39 6.08 -2.99
N SER A 360 0.15 7.23 -2.37
CA SER A 360 -0.35 7.32 -0.99
C SER A 360 -1.69 6.64 -0.80
N ILE A 361 -2.61 6.81 -1.75
CA ILE A 361 -3.91 6.15 -1.72
C ILE A 361 -3.76 4.65 -1.99
N LEU A 362 -3.00 4.31 -3.03
CA LEU A 362 -2.78 2.91 -3.42
C LEU A 362 -2.18 2.10 -2.27
N ALA A 363 -1.16 2.63 -1.62
CA ALA A 363 -0.52 1.93 -0.53
C ALA A 363 -1.42 1.82 0.72
N GLU A 364 -2.26 2.83 1.03
CA GLU A 364 -3.23 2.74 2.14
C GLU A 364 -4.31 1.66 1.87
N VAL A 365 -4.80 1.58 0.64
CA VAL A 365 -5.82 0.59 0.28
C VAL A 365 -5.24 -0.80 0.04
N SER A 366 -3.97 -0.91 -0.35
CA SER A 366 -3.28 -2.20 -0.48
C SER A 366 -3.09 -2.92 0.85
N GLY A 367 -3.26 -2.21 1.98
CA GLY A 367 -3.27 -2.78 3.33
C GLY A 367 -4.49 -3.62 3.66
N THR A 368 -5.56 -3.61 2.85
CA THR A 368 -6.80 -4.34 3.14
C THR A 368 -7.01 -5.52 2.19
N ARG A 369 -7.55 -6.61 2.73
CA ARG A 369 -8.05 -7.75 1.94
C ARG A 369 -9.54 -7.62 1.58
N LYS A 370 -10.21 -6.59 2.12
CA LYS A 370 -11.61 -6.31 1.83
C LYS A 370 -11.75 -5.46 0.57
N PRO A 371 -12.88 -5.54 -0.15
CA PRO A 371 -13.22 -4.56 -1.18
C PRO A 371 -13.10 -3.12 -0.66
N ILE A 372 -12.88 -2.17 -1.56
CA ILE A 372 -12.71 -0.76 -1.20
C ILE A 372 -13.95 0.01 -1.60
N LEU A 373 -14.44 0.88 -0.72
CA LEU A 373 -15.48 1.85 -1.02
C LEU A 373 -14.92 3.27 -0.91
N PHE A 374 -14.68 3.91 -2.04
CA PHE A 374 -14.32 5.32 -2.09
C PHE A 374 -15.55 6.19 -1.91
N CYS A 375 -15.47 7.18 -1.02
CA CYS A 375 -16.51 8.19 -0.79
C CYS A 375 -15.92 9.59 -0.73
N GLU A 376 -16.77 10.62 -0.84
CA GLU A 376 -16.34 12.01 -0.77
C GLU A 376 -15.91 12.43 0.64
N GLY A 377 -15.12 13.50 0.72
CA GLY A 377 -14.75 14.16 1.97
C GLY A 377 -13.51 13.64 2.66
N THR A 378 -13.51 13.73 3.98
CA THR A 378 -12.41 13.36 4.89
C THR A 378 -12.93 12.40 5.98
N LYS A 379 -12.04 11.88 6.84
CA LYS A 379 -12.44 11.02 7.97
C LYS A 379 -13.41 11.69 8.96
N THR A 380 -13.55 13.01 8.92
CA THR A 380 -14.49 13.79 9.76
C THR A 380 -15.76 14.17 9.04
N SER A 381 -15.88 13.92 7.74
CA SER A 381 -17.08 14.25 6.96
C SER A 381 -18.26 13.32 7.30
N ILE A 382 -19.47 13.80 7.02
CA ILE A 382 -20.72 13.05 7.24
C ILE A 382 -20.72 11.77 6.38
N ASP A 383 -20.29 11.87 5.14
CA ASP A 383 -20.14 10.74 4.20
C ASP A 383 -19.40 9.58 4.83
N TYR A 384 -18.15 9.85 5.26
CA TYR A 384 -17.34 8.82 5.87
C TYR A 384 -17.95 8.27 7.16
N GLN A 385 -18.55 9.13 8.00
CA GLN A 385 -19.18 8.69 9.23
C GLN A 385 -20.37 7.74 8.96
N ILE A 386 -21.19 8.03 7.96
CA ILE A 386 -22.32 7.17 7.58
C ILE A 386 -21.82 5.88 6.91
N TYR A 387 -21.00 6.00 5.86
CA TYR A 387 -20.59 4.82 5.09
C TYR A 387 -19.70 3.87 5.89
N SER A 388 -18.83 4.39 6.76
CA SER A 388 -18.03 3.54 7.64
C SER A 388 -18.90 2.72 8.61
N LYS A 389 -20.04 3.25 9.07
CA LYS A 389 -20.97 2.50 9.94
C LYS A 389 -21.80 1.49 9.15
N LEU A 390 -22.22 1.85 7.96
CA LEU A 390 -23.03 0.97 7.12
C LEU A 390 -22.22 -0.19 6.51
N PHE A 391 -20.94 0.02 6.16
CA PHE A 391 -20.22 -0.89 5.27
C PHE A 391 -18.89 -1.42 5.79
N SER A 392 -18.35 -0.97 6.95
CA SER A 392 -17.02 -1.41 7.42
C SER A 392 -16.92 -2.92 7.69
N GLU A 393 -18.04 -3.60 7.89
CA GLU A 393 -18.08 -5.06 7.99
C GLU A 393 -17.70 -5.73 6.66
N PHE A 394 -18.12 -5.16 5.53
CA PHE A 394 -18.02 -5.74 4.19
C PHE A 394 -16.85 -5.19 3.37
N CYS A 395 -16.47 -3.93 3.59
CA CYS A 395 -15.45 -3.25 2.80
C CYS A 395 -14.61 -2.27 3.63
N PHE A 396 -13.49 -1.85 3.06
CA PHE A 396 -12.69 -0.74 3.59
C PHE A 396 -13.20 0.58 3.00
N VAL A 397 -13.77 1.44 3.85
CA VAL A 397 -14.28 2.74 3.43
C VAL A 397 -13.15 3.76 3.43
N LYS A 398 -12.85 4.34 2.27
CA LYS A 398 -11.79 5.34 2.09
C LYS A 398 -12.38 6.65 1.63
N PRO A 399 -12.36 7.72 2.46
CA PRO A 399 -12.73 9.04 2.02
C PRO A 399 -11.63 9.65 1.14
N VAL A 400 -12.05 10.32 0.06
CA VAL A 400 -11.20 11.08 -0.86
C VAL A 400 -11.83 12.44 -1.10
N GLN A 401 -11.01 13.44 -1.48
CA GLN A 401 -11.40 14.85 -1.37
C GLN A 401 -12.73 15.22 -2.02
N GLY A 402 -13.08 14.63 -3.13
CA GLY A 402 -14.34 14.97 -3.79
C GLY A 402 -14.73 14.03 -4.92
N HIS A 403 -15.83 14.34 -5.54
CA HIS A 403 -16.50 13.62 -6.59
C HIS A 403 -15.58 13.08 -7.71
N LYS A 404 -14.68 13.96 -8.24
CA LYS A 404 -13.75 13.57 -9.30
C LYS A 404 -12.79 12.50 -8.85
N GLN A 405 -12.24 12.63 -7.64
CA GLN A 405 -11.30 11.66 -7.07
C GLN A 405 -11.99 10.32 -6.81
N VAL A 406 -13.23 10.30 -6.33
CA VAL A 406 -13.98 9.05 -6.17
C VAL A 406 -14.08 8.30 -7.50
N ILE A 407 -14.47 9.01 -8.57
CA ILE A 407 -14.61 8.43 -9.91
C ILE A 407 -13.27 7.96 -10.45
N GLN A 408 -12.23 8.80 -10.35
CA GLN A 408 -10.89 8.54 -10.86
C GLN A 408 -10.28 7.34 -10.15
N TYR A 409 -10.29 7.33 -8.83
CA TYR A 409 -9.63 6.28 -8.04
C TYR A 409 -10.37 4.93 -8.15
N THR A 410 -11.70 4.93 -8.19
CA THR A 410 -12.46 3.70 -8.43
C THR A 410 -12.09 3.08 -9.79
N LYS A 411 -12.02 3.89 -10.85
CA LYS A 411 -11.67 3.40 -12.19
C LYS A 411 -10.22 2.95 -12.28
N ALA A 412 -9.30 3.73 -11.73
CA ALA A 412 -7.86 3.44 -11.77
C ALA A 412 -7.56 2.16 -10.97
N TYR A 413 -8.10 2.02 -9.77
CA TYR A 413 -7.94 0.81 -8.97
C TYR A 413 -8.48 -0.43 -9.68
N ASN A 414 -9.68 -0.36 -10.25
CA ASN A 414 -10.27 -1.50 -10.97
C ASN A 414 -9.55 -1.84 -12.29
N LYS A 415 -8.79 -0.92 -12.90
CA LYS A 415 -7.89 -1.25 -14.01
C LYS A 415 -6.71 -2.12 -13.56
N LEU A 416 -6.24 -1.94 -12.33
CA LEU A 416 -5.16 -2.72 -11.71
C LEU A 416 -5.65 -4.08 -11.18
N GLN A 417 -6.95 -4.37 -11.23
CA GLN A 417 -7.63 -5.54 -10.63
C GLN A 417 -7.03 -6.91 -11.05
N LYS A 418 -6.40 -6.99 -12.20
CA LYS A 418 -5.75 -8.25 -12.67
C LYS A 418 -4.65 -8.71 -11.72
N SER A 419 -4.13 -7.81 -10.90
CA SER A 419 -2.99 -8.03 -10.02
C SER A 419 -3.37 -8.30 -8.57
N HIS A 420 -4.56 -7.89 -8.09
CA HIS A 420 -4.86 -7.94 -6.64
C HIS A 420 -6.16 -8.64 -6.24
N GLY A 421 -7.00 -9.05 -7.18
CA GLY A 421 -8.22 -9.83 -6.88
C GLY A 421 -9.33 -9.08 -6.14
N ASN A 422 -9.08 -7.87 -5.61
CA ASN A 422 -10.07 -7.04 -4.92
C ASN A 422 -10.72 -6.03 -5.87
N GLU A 423 -11.98 -5.69 -5.62
CA GLU A 423 -12.68 -4.65 -6.36
C GLU A 423 -12.80 -3.36 -5.55
N ALA A 424 -12.80 -2.23 -6.27
CA ALA A 424 -13.14 -0.94 -5.71
C ALA A 424 -14.51 -0.47 -6.22
N TYR A 425 -15.23 0.14 -5.32
CA TYR A 425 -16.52 0.77 -5.55
C TYR A 425 -16.40 2.25 -5.20
N GLY A 426 -17.16 3.10 -5.90
CA GLY A 426 -17.29 4.52 -5.58
C GLY A 426 -18.73 4.85 -5.23
N ILE A 427 -18.91 5.79 -4.31
CA ILE A 427 -20.23 6.36 -4.00
C ILE A 427 -20.13 7.88 -4.06
N ILE A 428 -21.06 8.50 -4.78
CA ILE A 428 -21.08 9.93 -5.06
C ILE A 428 -22.51 10.51 -4.92
N ASP A 429 -22.58 11.78 -4.67
CA ASP A 429 -23.85 12.51 -4.59
C ASP A 429 -24.62 12.51 -5.93
N TYR A 430 -25.93 12.70 -5.90
CA TYR A 430 -26.77 12.73 -7.09
C TYR A 430 -26.46 13.93 -8.00
N ASP A 431 -26.23 15.09 -7.40
CA ASP A 431 -25.80 16.32 -8.08
C ASP A 431 -26.56 16.63 -9.39
N TRP A 432 -27.85 16.33 -9.44
CA TRP A 432 -28.71 16.53 -10.61
C TRP A 432 -28.29 15.76 -11.87
N MET A 433 -27.64 14.64 -11.74
CA MET A 433 -27.21 13.81 -12.86
C MET A 433 -28.41 13.25 -13.65
N ASP A 434 -28.20 13.08 -14.94
CA ASP A 434 -29.18 12.38 -15.76
C ASP A 434 -29.08 10.84 -15.63
N GLY A 435 -30.20 10.16 -15.99
CA GLY A 435 -30.28 8.70 -15.83
C GLY A 435 -29.26 7.91 -16.68
N ALA A 436 -28.88 8.41 -17.86
CA ALA A 436 -27.94 7.74 -18.73
C ALA A 436 -26.52 7.75 -18.11
N ARG A 437 -26.14 8.89 -17.51
CA ARG A 437 -24.87 9.04 -16.81
C ARG A 437 -24.81 8.15 -15.57
N ILE A 438 -25.88 8.11 -14.77
CA ILE A 438 -25.99 7.21 -13.61
C ILE A 438 -25.77 5.76 -14.03
N GLN A 439 -26.41 5.30 -15.11
CA GLN A 439 -26.23 3.94 -15.62
C GLN A 439 -24.78 3.66 -16.12
N ASN A 440 -24.14 4.67 -16.70
CA ASN A 440 -22.74 4.55 -17.12
C ASN A 440 -21.79 4.44 -15.92
N TYR A 441 -22.01 5.19 -14.86
CA TYR A 441 -21.24 5.09 -13.62
C TYR A 441 -21.42 3.73 -12.95
N LYS A 442 -22.65 3.24 -12.90
CA LYS A 442 -22.98 1.93 -12.33
C LYS A 442 -22.22 0.77 -13.00
N LYS A 443 -22.07 0.81 -14.33
CA LYS A 443 -21.25 -0.15 -15.09
C LYS A 443 -19.76 -0.10 -14.71
N LYS A 444 -19.31 0.97 -14.09
CA LYS A 444 -17.91 1.21 -13.65
C LYS A 444 -17.76 1.07 -12.13
N ASN A 445 -18.69 0.38 -11.47
CA ASN A 445 -18.73 0.20 -10.02
C ASN A 445 -18.84 1.54 -9.23
N ILE A 446 -19.45 2.57 -9.82
CA ILE A 446 -19.68 3.84 -9.16
C ILE A 446 -21.18 4.01 -8.95
N PHE A 447 -21.59 4.13 -7.70
CA PHE A 447 -22.96 4.27 -7.27
C PHE A 447 -23.28 5.74 -7.02
N VAL A 448 -24.48 6.12 -7.36
CA VAL A 448 -25.01 7.49 -7.16
C VAL A 448 -26.07 7.42 -6.08
N LEU A 449 -26.01 8.33 -5.11
CA LEU A 449 -27.00 8.42 -4.06
C LEU A 449 -28.41 8.67 -4.63
N PRO A 450 -29.46 8.17 -3.96
CA PRO A 450 -30.83 8.52 -4.29
C PRO A 450 -31.23 9.92 -3.81
N PHE A 451 -30.34 10.62 -3.10
CA PHE A 451 -30.51 11.97 -2.56
C PHE A 451 -29.61 12.95 -3.28
N ASN A 452 -29.92 14.25 -3.21
CA ASN A 452 -29.06 15.28 -3.79
C ASN A 452 -27.71 15.36 -3.05
N GLU A 453 -27.75 15.34 -1.72
CA GLU A 453 -26.61 15.42 -0.81
C GLU A 453 -26.78 14.40 0.32
N ILE A 454 -25.71 13.84 0.83
CA ILE A 454 -25.75 12.82 1.90
C ILE A 454 -26.44 13.33 3.17
N GLU A 455 -26.41 14.62 3.43
CA GLU A 455 -27.08 15.23 4.58
C GLU A 455 -28.61 14.96 4.57
N MET A 456 -29.20 14.81 3.40
CA MET A 456 -30.62 14.49 3.26
C MET A 456 -30.95 13.08 3.79
N PHE A 457 -29.96 12.20 3.85
CA PHE A 457 -30.09 10.89 4.46
C PHE A 457 -30.43 10.97 5.96
N LEU A 458 -29.91 11.99 6.68
CA LEU A 458 -30.13 12.16 8.11
C LEU A 458 -31.59 12.49 8.50
N ILE A 459 -32.39 12.97 7.54
CA ILE A 459 -33.82 13.27 7.74
C ILE A 459 -34.72 12.18 7.17
N ASP A 460 -34.18 11.05 6.80
CA ASP A 460 -34.97 9.89 6.38
C ASP A 460 -35.91 9.43 7.51
N GLU A 461 -37.14 9.07 7.13
CA GLU A 461 -38.17 8.71 8.10
C GLU A 461 -37.80 7.50 8.98
N GLU A 462 -37.09 6.52 8.44
CA GLU A 462 -36.61 5.36 9.21
C GLU A 462 -35.63 5.81 10.30
N ILE A 463 -34.68 6.68 9.95
CA ILE A 463 -33.70 7.20 10.90
C ILE A 463 -34.39 8.05 11.96
N VAL A 464 -35.29 8.98 11.55
CA VAL A 464 -35.99 9.86 12.47
C VAL A 464 -36.89 9.06 13.42
N ASN A 465 -37.52 7.98 12.95
CA ASN A 465 -38.28 7.08 13.78
C ASN A 465 -37.48 6.42 14.90
N TYR A 466 -36.21 6.09 14.63
CA TYR A 466 -35.29 5.56 15.66
C TYR A 466 -34.78 6.65 16.61
N VAL A 467 -34.60 7.86 16.11
CA VAL A 467 -34.12 9.01 16.91
C VAL A 467 -35.16 9.49 17.93
N LEU A 468 -36.45 9.37 17.59
CA LEU A 468 -37.55 9.78 18.46
C LEU A 468 -37.80 8.71 19.52
N SER A 469 -37.77 9.12 20.78
CA SER A 469 -38.07 8.26 21.96
C SER A 469 -39.53 8.35 22.45
N ASP A 470 -40.37 9.07 21.69
CA ASP A 470 -41.76 9.35 22.04
C ASP A 470 -42.64 8.10 21.84
N ASP A 471 -43.88 8.17 22.27
CA ASP A 471 -44.86 7.14 21.94
C ASP A 471 -45.20 7.12 20.42
N GLU A 472 -45.84 6.06 19.95
CA GLU A 472 -46.10 5.85 18.53
C GLU A 472 -46.96 6.95 17.86
N GLU A 473 -47.86 7.58 18.61
CA GLU A 473 -48.71 8.64 18.10
C GLU A 473 -47.96 9.96 17.97
N ASP A 474 -47.16 10.31 18.98
CA ASP A 474 -46.29 11.49 18.94
C ASP A 474 -45.20 11.36 17.86
N LYS A 475 -44.62 10.18 17.66
CA LYS A 475 -43.68 9.90 16.57
C LYS A 475 -44.29 10.20 15.22
N LYS A 476 -45.47 9.65 14.91
CA LYS A 476 -46.16 9.87 13.64
C LYS A 476 -46.45 11.36 13.40
N GLN A 477 -46.86 12.08 14.43
CA GLN A 477 -47.10 13.53 14.33
C GLN A 477 -45.79 14.30 14.06
N LYS A 478 -44.72 13.97 14.75
CA LYS A 478 -43.41 14.62 14.56
C LYS A 478 -42.80 14.32 13.19
N ILE A 479 -42.88 13.08 12.70
CA ILE A 479 -42.44 12.70 11.36
C ILE A 479 -43.25 13.45 10.28
N LYS A 480 -44.58 13.52 10.45
CA LYS A 480 -45.43 14.30 9.54
C LYS A 480 -45.04 15.78 9.56
N LYS A 481 -44.88 16.37 10.74
CA LYS A 481 -44.45 17.76 10.89
C LYS A 481 -43.07 18.01 10.26
N LEU A 482 -42.12 17.07 10.41
CA LEU A 482 -40.80 17.14 9.77
C LEU A 482 -40.95 17.18 8.25
N ARG A 483 -41.72 16.25 7.67
CA ARG A 483 -41.98 16.18 6.23
C ARG A 483 -42.58 17.50 5.73
N ASP A 484 -43.67 17.98 6.37
CA ASP A 484 -44.35 19.22 5.99
C ASP A 484 -43.39 20.43 6.08
N THR A 485 -42.54 20.46 7.10
CA THR A 485 -41.53 21.52 7.29
C THR A 485 -40.47 21.49 6.18
N VAL A 486 -39.95 20.33 5.83
CA VAL A 486 -38.94 20.17 4.74
C VAL A 486 -39.57 20.60 3.39
N ILE A 487 -40.77 20.16 3.10
CA ILE A 487 -41.51 20.58 1.89
C ILE A 487 -41.68 22.09 1.88
N GLY A 488 -42.12 22.69 3.01
CA GLY A 488 -42.29 24.15 3.15
C GLY A 488 -40.99 24.92 2.92
N LEU A 489 -39.87 24.41 3.43
CA LEU A 489 -38.54 24.99 3.19
C LEU A 489 -38.13 24.89 1.71
N CYS A 490 -38.43 23.78 1.04
CA CYS A 490 -38.18 23.64 -0.39
C CYS A 490 -39.05 24.60 -1.22
N ILE A 491 -40.31 24.79 -0.86
CA ILE A 491 -41.22 25.78 -1.51
C ILE A 491 -40.65 27.20 -1.34
N THR A 492 -40.31 27.58 -0.12
CA THR A 492 -39.78 28.91 0.20
C THR A 492 -38.46 29.20 -0.52
N ASN A 493 -37.62 28.20 -0.69
CA ASN A 493 -36.28 28.31 -1.31
C ASN A 493 -36.25 27.78 -2.76
N LYS A 494 -37.39 27.64 -3.43
CA LYS A 494 -37.53 27.08 -4.78
C LYS A 494 -36.51 27.68 -5.77
N ASP A 495 -36.45 29.00 -5.84
CA ASP A 495 -35.53 29.70 -6.75
C ASP A 495 -34.06 29.45 -6.43
N LYS A 496 -33.71 29.23 -5.16
CA LYS A 496 -32.37 28.87 -4.74
C LYS A 496 -32.01 27.45 -5.20
N ILE A 497 -32.92 26.49 -5.05
CA ILE A 497 -32.77 25.12 -5.53
C ILE A 497 -32.50 25.12 -7.04
N ILE A 498 -33.30 25.84 -7.81
CA ILE A 498 -33.17 25.94 -9.27
C ILE A 498 -31.82 26.54 -9.66
N ARG A 499 -31.40 27.62 -9.01
CA ARG A 499 -30.07 28.24 -9.30
C ARG A 499 -28.90 27.34 -8.99
N ILE A 500 -28.94 26.59 -7.89
CA ILE A 500 -27.88 25.63 -7.54
C ILE A 500 -27.86 24.48 -8.55
N ALA A 501 -29.04 23.96 -8.94
CA ALA A 501 -29.16 22.92 -9.95
C ALA A 501 -28.62 23.37 -11.31
N LEU A 502 -28.95 24.59 -11.73
CA LEU A 502 -28.47 25.18 -12.98
C LEU A 502 -26.92 25.31 -12.94
N LYS A 503 -26.38 25.80 -11.83
CA LYS A 503 -24.93 25.88 -11.64
C LYS A 503 -24.26 24.49 -11.79
N LYS A 504 -24.81 23.46 -11.13
CA LYS A 504 -24.28 22.09 -11.24
C LYS A 504 -24.31 21.57 -12.68
N LYS A 505 -25.38 21.85 -13.43
CA LYS A 505 -25.49 21.49 -14.87
C LYS A 505 -24.49 22.24 -15.74
N LEU A 506 -24.23 23.52 -15.44
CA LEU A 506 -23.22 24.31 -16.13
C LEU A 506 -21.81 23.80 -15.82
N ASP A 507 -21.49 23.58 -14.55
CA ASP A 507 -20.19 23.06 -14.14
C ASP A 507 -19.92 21.69 -14.81
N GLU A 508 -20.93 20.81 -14.83
CA GLU A 508 -20.87 19.50 -15.50
C GLU A 508 -20.61 19.63 -17.02
N PHE A 509 -21.32 20.56 -17.68
CA PHE A 509 -21.14 20.81 -19.11
C PHE A 509 -19.73 21.35 -19.40
N MET A 510 -19.26 22.32 -18.64
CA MET A 510 -17.92 22.91 -18.81
C MET A 510 -16.81 21.88 -18.59
N GLU A 511 -16.96 20.99 -17.61
CA GLU A 511 -16.02 19.91 -17.35
C GLU A 511 -15.93 18.88 -18.47
N GLY A 512 -17.04 18.61 -19.15
CA GLY A 512 -17.14 17.70 -20.28
C GLY A 512 -16.67 18.31 -21.61
N ASN A 513 -16.44 19.61 -21.65
CA ASN A 513 -16.10 20.36 -22.88
C ASN A 513 -14.92 21.30 -22.59
N LEU A 514 -13.73 20.75 -22.43
CA LEU A 514 -12.48 21.52 -22.32
C LEU A 514 -11.81 21.62 -23.69
N ILE A 515 -11.08 22.72 -23.93
CA ILE A 515 -10.27 22.86 -25.13
C ILE A 515 -9.09 21.88 -25.05
N GLU A 516 -8.95 21.01 -26.04
CA GLU A 516 -7.91 19.97 -26.06
C GLU A 516 -6.55 20.51 -26.49
N THR A 517 -6.54 21.58 -27.26
CA THR A 517 -5.30 22.20 -27.78
C THR A 517 -4.55 22.92 -26.65
N ARG A 518 -3.26 22.59 -26.45
CA ARG A 518 -2.44 23.17 -25.38
C ARG A 518 -2.17 24.65 -25.55
N GLU A 519 -2.05 25.11 -26.80
CA GLU A 519 -1.77 26.50 -27.18
C GLU A 519 -2.73 26.90 -28.33
N PRO A 520 -4.02 27.19 -28.01
CA PRO A 520 -5.01 27.52 -29.03
C PRO A 520 -4.75 28.93 -29.61
N THR A 521 -4.93 29.07 -30.90
CA THR A 521 -4.97 30.38 -31.55
C THR A 521 -6.24 31.15 -31.14
N GLU A 522 -6.27 32.48 -31.41
CA GLU A 522 -7.43 33.30 -31.11
C GLU A 522 -8.69 32.80 -31.84
N ASP A 523 -8.55 32.40 -33.10
CA ASP A 523 -9.65 31.89 -33.91
C ASP A 523 -10.19 30.55 -33.38
N GLU A 524 -9.29 29.63 -32.99
CA GLU A 524 -9.68 28.34 -32.37
C GLU A 524 -10.38 28.54 -31.01
N ALA A 525 -9.87 29.46 -30.20
CA ALA A 525 -10.51 29.77 -28.91
C ALA A 525 -11.91 30.41 -29.11
N ARG A 526 -12.05 31.29 -30.11
CA ARG A 526 -13.34 31.93 -30.46
C ARG A 526 -14.35 30.90 -30.98
N ALA A 527 -13.92 30.07 -31.94
CA ALA A 527 -14.77 28.98 -32.46
C ALA A 527 -15.17 27.97 -31.39
N PHE A 528 -14.29 27.68 -30.42
CA PHE A 528 -14.60 26.83 -29.30
C PHE A 528 -15.71 27.42 -28.40
N LEU A 529 -15.61 28.70 -28.05
CA LEU A 529 -16.63 29.38 -27.23
C LEU A 529 -18.00 29.48 -27.95
N GLU A 530 -18.00 29.74 -29.26
CA GLU A 530 -19.24 29.74 -30.08
C GLU A 530 -19.88 28.35 -30.08
N ASN A 531 -19.08 27.28 -30.29
CA ASN A 531 -19.56 25.89 -30.26
C ASN A 531 -20.09 25.48 -28.88
N LEU A 532 -19.51 25.97 -27.79
CA LEU A 532 -20.01 25.73 -26.44
C LEU A 532 -21.41 26.35 -26.24
N SER A 533 -21.62 27.57 -26.74
CA SER A 533 -22.91 28.26 -26.62
C SER A 533 -24.04 27.60 -27.44
N GLU A 534 -23.69 26.94 -28.55
CA GLU A 534 -24.65 26.17 -29.34
C GLU A 534 -24.99 24.82 -28.71
N LYS A 535 -24.06 24.20 -28.00
CA LYS A 535 -24.26 22.88 -27.35
C LYS A 535 -25.02 22.94 -26.04
N PHE A 536 -25.03 24.07 -25.34
CA PHE A 536 -25.71 24.22 -24.05
C PHE A 536 -26.82 25.27 -24.13
N ASP A 537 -28.04 24.79 -24.28
CA ASP A 537 -29.21 25.66 -24.22
C ASP A 537 -29.63 25.93 -22.76
N ILE A 538 -29.27 27.15 -22.29
CA ILE A 538 -29.56 27.59 -20.92
C ILE A 538 -31.08 27.65 -20.69
N THR A 539 -31.85 28.09 -21.69
CA THR A 539 -33.31 28.28 -21.58
C THR A 539 -34.02 26.93 -21.39
N VAL A 540 -33.73 25.97 -22.26
CA VAL A 540 -34.28 24.62 -22.18
C VAL A 540 -33.81 23.92 -20.89
N THR A 541 -32.58 24.09 -20.50
CA THR A 541 -32.04 23.51 -19.25
C THR A 541 -32.77 24.07 -18.02
N LEU A 542 -32.96 25.39 -17.98
CA LEU A 542 -33.64 26.07 -16.88
C LEU A 542 -35.14 25.66 -16.81
N GLU A 543 -35.81 25.57 -17.94
CA GLU A 543 -37.21 25.12 -18.03
C GLU A 543 -37.35 23.68 -17.50
N ASN A 544 -36.45 22.77 -17.89
CA ASN A 544 -36.46 21.38 -17.44
C ASN A 544 -36.24 21.28 -15.93
N ILE A 545 -35.25 22.01 -15.38
CA ILE A 545 -34.99 22.06 -13.95
C ILE A 545 -36.21 22.62 -13.20
N THR A 546 -36.73 23.74 -13.68
CA THR A 546 -37.89 24.39 -13.05
C THR A 546 -39.10 23.45 -13.00
N LYS A 547 -39.42 22.81 -14.12
CA LYS A 547 -40.48 21.82 -14.20
C LYS A 547 -40.26 20.65 -13.24
N MET A 548 -39.04 20.08 -13.20
CA MET A 548 -38.71 18.97 -12.30
C MET A 548 -38.88 19.36 -10.83
N VAL A 549 -38.47 20.58 -10.44
CA VAL A 549 -38.64 21.08 -9.07
C VAL A 549 -40.14 21.29 -8.76
N GLU A 550 -40.89 21.89 -9.67
CA GLU A 550 -42.34 22.14 -9.51
C GLU A 550 -43.12 20.84 -9.40
N ASP A 551 -42.89 19.89 -10.30
CA ASP A 551 -43.53 18.58 -10.29
C ASP A 551 -43.22 17.81 -8.99
N SER A 552 -41.95 17.87 -8.51
CA SER A 552 -41.55 17.25 -7.27
C SER A 552 -42.25 17.86 -6.05
N ILE A 553 -42.33 19.18 -5.98
CA ILE A 553 -43.06 19.90 -4.92
C ILE A 553 -44.57 19.59 -4.97
N ALA A 554 -45.15 19.58 -6.16
CA ALA A 554 -46.57 19.31 -6.36
C ALA A 554 -46.97 17.88 -6.00
N SER A 555 -46.07 16.91 -6.24
CA SER A 555 -46.28 15.49 -5.89
C SER A 555 -46.38 15.26 -4.39
N SER A 556 -45.73 16.11 -3.58
CA SER A 556 -45.58 15.95 -2.13
C SER A 556 -44.97 14.59 -1.74
N ASP A 557 -44.34 13.88 -2.68
CA ASP A 557 -43.62 12.66 -2.40
C ASP A 557 -42.26 12.99 -1.76
N PHE A 558 -42.07 12.52 -0.53
CA PHE A 558 -40.90 12.90 0.26
C PHE A 558 -39.60 12.41 -0.34
N SER A 559 -39.58 11.24 -0.97
CA SER A 559 -38.38 10.69 -1.62
C SER A 559 -37.97 11.57 -2.81
N THR A 560 -38.90 12.05 -3.59
CA THR A 560 -38.65 12.97 -4.70
C THR A 560 -38.17 14.34 -4.21
N ILE A 561 -38.76 14.83 -3.11
CA ILE A 561 -38.31 16.07 -2.45
C ILE A 561 -36.84 15.95 -1.98
N LEU A 562 -36.44 14.86 -1.32
CA LEU A 562 -35.05 14.64 -0.89
C LEU A 562 -34.10 14.58 -2.07
N LYS A 563 -34.55 14.10 -3.22
CA LYS A 563 -33.73 14.01 -4.43
C LYS A 563 -33.45 15.38 -5.07
N ILE A 564 -34.39 16.33 -5.00
CA ILE A 564 -34.18 17.68 -5.53
C ILE A 564 -33.55 18.63 -4.51
N CYS A 565 -33.61 18.31 -3.23
CA CYS A 565 -33.22 19.20 -2.15
C CYS A 565 -31.68 19.29 -2.01
N ASN A 566 -31.15 20.47 -2.30
CA ASN A 566 -29.75 20.84 -2.16
C ASN A 566 -29.56 21.95 -1.09
N LEU A 567 -30.34 21.88 -0.02
CA LEU A 567 -30.45 22.89 1.03
C LEU A 567 -29.95 22.38 2.39
N LYS A 568 -28.82 21.67 2.43
CA LYS A 568 -28.31 21.04 3.66
C LYS A 568 -28.24 21.98 4.86
N ASN A 569 -27.75 23.19 4.66
CA ASN A 569 -27.60 24.17 5.76
C ASN A 569 -28.95 24.74 6.22
N GLU A 570 -29.85 24.97 5.31
CA GLU A 570 -31.20 25.51 5.57
C GLU A 570 -32.11 24.47 6.21
N ILE A 571 -31.85 23.18 5.99
CA ILE A 571 -32.65 22.09 6.56
C ILE A 571 -32.06 21.63 7.88
N ILE A 572 -30.86 21.06 7.87
CA ILE A 572 -30.24 20.48 9.08
C ILE A 572 -30.00 21.53 10.16
N GLY A 573 -29.68 22.76 9.75
CA GLY A 573 -29.42 23.88 10.64
C GLY A 573 -30.64 24.68 11.07
N SER A 574 -31.84 24.43 10.46
CA SER A 574 -33.01 25.25 10.68
C SER A 574 -33.53 25.20 12.13
N LYS A 575 -34.15 26.34 12.55
CA LYS A 575 -34.76 26.41 13.86
C LYS A 575 -36.00 25.50 13.94
N GLU A 576 -36.77 25.45 12.86
CA GLU A 576 -37.98 24.68 12.73
C GLU A 576 -37.69 23.17 12.87
N ILE A 577 -36.63 22.65 12.26
CA ILE A 577 -36.25 21.26 12.38
C ILE A 577 -35.73 20.97 13.79
N LYS A 578 -34.93 21.88 14.38
CA LYS A 578 -34.44 21.74 15.75
C LYS A 578 -35.55 21.71 16.82
N GLU A 579 -36.66 22.40 16.56
CA GLU A 579 -37.84 22.35 17.45
C GLU A 579 -38.58 20.99 17.35
N ILE A 580 -38.50 20.30 16.23
CA ILE A 580 -39.08 18.95 16.05
C ILE A 580 -38.18 17.90 16.62
N VAL A 581 -36.90 17.95 16.25
CA VAL A 581 -35.85 17.00 16.70
C VAL A 581 -34.61 17.79 17.09
N SER A 582 -34.34 17.94 18.39
CA SER A 582 -33.13 18.59 18.87
C SER A 582 -31.90 17.74 18.57
N ASN A 583 -30.82 18.36 18.09
CA ASN A 583 -29.55 17.69 17.75
C ASN A 583 -29.74 16.51 16.77
N LEU A 584 -30.55 16.75 15.72
CA LEU A 584 -30.92 15.72 14.74
C LEU A 584 -29.69 15.02 14.16
N LYS A 585 -28.67 15.80 13.72
CA LYS A 585 -27.45 15.25 13.11
C LYS A 585 -26.75 14.26 14.03
N GLU A 586 -26.43 14.68 15.25
CA GLU A 586 -25.71 13.87 16.23
C GLU A 586 -26.51 12.62 16.62
N LYS A 587 -27.81 12.77 16.83
CA LYS A 587 -28.70 11.66 17.16
C LYS A 587 -28.81 10.66 16.01
N SER A 588 -28.98 11.13 14.78
CA SER A 588 -29.05 10.28 13.60
C SER A 588 -27.77 9.48 13.39
N LEU A 589 -26.60 10.14 13.47
CA LEU A 589 -25.31 9.47 13.38
C LEU A 589 -25.09 8.44 14.52
N SER A 590 -25.53 8.77 15.74
CA SER A 590 -25.48 7.83 16.88
C SER A 590 -26.41 6.64 16.68
N SER A 591 -27.62 6.85 16.22
CA SER A 591 -28.58 5.77 15.94
C SER A 591 -28.06 4.83 14.85
N ILE A 592 -27.53 5.37 13.76
CA ILE A 592 -26.89 4.56 12.71
C ILE A 592 -25.70 3.79 13.27
N ALA A 593 -24.93 4.38 14.20
CA ALA A 593 -23.73 3.73 14.73
C ALA A 593 -24.04 2.58 15.70
N LEU A 594 -25.16 2.63 16.41
CA LEU A 594 -25.46 1.72 17.52
C LEU A 594 -26.47 0.61 17.17
N ASP A 595 -27.25 0.78 16.10
CA ASP A 595 -28.36 -0.11 15.77
C ASP A 595 -28.11 -0.88 14.46
N ASN A 596 -27.82 -2.17 14.59
CA ASN A 596 -27.54 -3.05 13.45
C ASN A 596 -28.79 -3.31 12.58
N ASP A 597 -29.99 -3.33 13.18
CA ASP A 597 -31.24 -3.54 12.42
C ASP A 597 -31.56 -2.30 11.57
N LEU A 598 -31.33 -1.11 12.12
CA LEU A 598 -31.42 0.14 11.36
C LEU A 598 -30.42 0.16 10.20
N GLN A 599 -29.15 -0.18 10.47
CA GLN A 599 -28.12 -0.26 9.41
C GLN A 599 -28.56 -1.20 8.29
N LYS A 600 -29.05 -2.39 8.62
CA LYS A 600 -29.53 -3.38 7.64
C LYS A 600 -30.70 -2.84 6.83
N LYS A 601 -31.68 -2.22 7.46
CA LYS A 601 -32.84 -1.60 6.76
C LYS A 601 -32.39 -0.50 5.81
N LEU A 602 -31.46 0.36 6.23
CA LEU A 602 -30.94 1.45 5.40
C LEU A 602 -30.15 0.93 4.20
N ARG A 603 -29.33 -0.10 4.38
CA ARG A 603 -28.61 -0.74 3.27
C ARG A 603 -29.60 -1.33 2.26
N GLN A 604 -30.58 -2.09 2.71
CA GLN A 604 -31.60 -2.69 1.84
C GLN A 604 -32.43 -1.64 1.11
N LYS A 605 -32.79 -0.53 1.78
CA LYS A 605 -33.64 0.52 1.18
C LYS A 605 -32.89 1.35 0.13
N TYR A 606 -31.63 1.68 0.38
CA TYR A 606 -30.90 2.68 -0.42
C TYR A 606 -29.68 2.16 -1.16
N PHE A 607 -29.12 1.03 -0.71
CA PHE A 607 -27.84 0.53 -1.18
C PHE A 607 -27.86 -0.97 -1.52
N GLU A 608 -29.04 -1.55 -1.76
CA GLU A 608 -29.24 -2.98 -2.00
C GLU A 608 -28.26 -3.55 -3.03
N GLU A 609 -28.06 -2.85 -4.13
CA GLU A 609 -27.17 -3.31 -5.20
C GLU A 609 -25.69 -3.25 -4.82
N LEU A 610 -25.28 -2.21 -4.10
CA LEU A 610 -23.91 -2.12 -3.56
C LEU A 610 -23.69 -3.24 -2.52
N GLU A 611 -24.64 -3.44 -1.61
CA GLU A 611 -24.56 -4.53 -0.60
C GLU A 611 -24.46 -5.90 -1.27
N MET A 612 -25.27 -6.17 -2.29
CA MET A 612 -25.22 -7.43 -3.05
C MET A 612 -23.86 -7.66 -3.74
N LYS A 613 -23.22 -6.60 -4.23
CA LYS A 613 -21.89 -6.72 -4.83
C LYS A 613 -20.81 -6.98 -3.79
N LEU A 614 -20.88 -6.30 -2.64
CA LEU A 614 -19.92 -6.48 -1.53
C LEU A 614 -20.04 -7.87 -0.89
N LEU A 615 -21.23 -8.47 -0.88
CA LEU A 615 -21.46 -9.82 -0.32
C LEU A 615 -21.04 -10.96 -1.25
N LYS A 616 -20.84 -10.70 -2.56
CA LYS A 616 -20.47 -11.73 -3.54
C LYS A 616 -18.97 -12.01 -3.61
N GLN A 617 -18.18 -11.22 -2.93
CA GLN A 617 -16.73 -11.38 -2.80
C GLN A 617 -16.36 -12.01 -1.46
#